data_93ef08c78dcd5dbe329853f54b098c1d
#
_entry.id   93ef08c78dcd5dbe329853f54b098c1d
#
_cell.length_a   1.000
_cell.length_b   1.000
_cell.length_c   1.000
_cell.angle_alpha   90.00
_cell.angle_beta   90.00
_cell.angle_gamma   90.00
#
_symmetry.space_group_name_H-M   'P 1'
#
loop_
_entity.id
_entity.type
_entity.pdbx_description
1 polymer ?
#
loop_
_entity_poly.entity_id
_entity_poly.type
_entity_poly.pdbx_seq_one_letter_code
_entity_poly.pdbx_strand_id
1 'polypeptide(L)'
;MCIRDRSVLDYSSMDPMIYSIIGQLAMFLPLILIGPKMFYENPKTTFSIYKISVGDVIAAIALTFAIGPITSLLSLITSIFFPNVVSTDLATAYQSPFIYSVISICIIPAVCEELIFRGVVFSGFKNLSLKKACILGGIIFSIAHFDPQQSLYTFAVGVLFCYIVYRTKSVFPGMISHFCLNFSQLMFSRISFSLTAADTAAGEIVMTDALMAQYVLQYLFLSVFSIPIILYLVSLMGRKYGRGKPLFAKLLMPKKEFVIEDESVFDYAPQQQYEEKFFDWQLILILILYILFILLL
;
A
#
# COMPACT_ATOMS: atom_id res chain seq x y z
N MET A 1 34.61 26.57 35.06
CA MET A 1 34.39 25.12 34.94
C MET A 1 32.95 24.92 34.42
N CYS A 2 32.79 24.94 33.09
CA CYS A 2 31.47 24.83 32.47
C CYS A 2 31.06 23.36 32.47
N ILE A 3 30.02 23.04 33.18
CA ILE A 3 29.31 21.74 33.06
C ILE A 3 28.62 21.77 31.71
N ARG A 4 29.22 21.14 30.72
CA ARG A 4 28.66 20.94 29.39
C ARG A 4 27.57 19.85 29.56
N ASP A 5 26.34 20.32 29.47
CA ASP A 5 25.13 19.47 29.57
C ASP A 5 25.20 18.41 28.46
N ARG A 6 25.47 17.13 28.84
CA ARG A 6 25.56 15.97 27.93
C ARG A 6 24.24 15.30 27.68
N SER A 7 23.12 16.01 27.74
CA SER A 7 21.79 15.43 27.67
C SER A 7 20.96 15.79 26.44
N VAL A 8 21.56 16.41 25.44
CA VAL A 8 20.93 16.53 24.12
C VAL A 8 21.58 15.47 23.22
N LEU A 9 20.85 14.41 22.92
CA LEU A 9 21.20 13.49 21.84
C LEU A 9 21.52 14.33 20.61
N ASP A 10 22.76 14.30 20.17
CA ASP A 10 23.19 15.00 18.96
C ASP A 10 22.61 14.27 17.75
N TYR A 11 21.39 14.62 17.39
CA TYR A 11 20.66 14.04 16.26
C TYR A 11 21.36 14.32 14.91
N SER A 12 22.31 15.26 14.86
CA SER A 12 23.06 15.59 13.64
C SER A 12 24.04 14.49 13.21
N SER A 13 24.37 13.57 14.11
CA SER A 13 25.27 12.44 13.85
C SER A 13 24.56 11.12 13.53
N MET A 14 23.24 11.07 13.62
CA MET A 14 22.47 9.85 13.39
C MET A 14 22.19 9.66 11.90
N ASP A 15 22.30 8.40 11.44
CA ASP A 15 21.95 8.04 10.06
C ASP A 15 20.46 8.36 9.79
N PRO A 16 20.13 9.01 8.65
CA PRO A 16 18.75 9.39 8.31
C PRO A 16 17.77 8.22 8.32
N MET A 17 18.19 7.00 7.95
CA MET A 17 17.31 5.83 7.98
C MET A 17 17.00 5.37 9.40
N ILE A 18 17.95 5.51 10.36
CA ILE A 18 17.67 5.23 11.78
C ILE A 18 16.67 6.24 12.33
N TYR A 19 16.84 7.52 11.99
CA TYR A 19 15.88 8.55 12.38
C TYR A 19 14.47 8.24 11.84
N SER A 20 14.37 7.84 10.56
CA SER A 20 13.11 7.41 9.94
C SER A 20 12.50 6.19 10.66
N ILE A 21 13.30 5.18 11.02
CA ILE A 21 12.85 4.01 11.79
C ILE A 21 12.20 4.42 13.10
N ILE A 22 12.88 5.29 13.87
CA ILE A 22 12.38 5.76 15.17
C ILE A 22 11.08 6.54 15.00
N GLY A 23 11.01 7.45 14.02
CA GLY A 23 9.82 8.25 13.73
C GLY A 23 8.61 7.39 13.33
N GLN A 24 8.82 6.42 12.44
CA GLN A 24 7.77 5.50 12.02
C GLN A 24 7.26 4.65 13.20
N LEU A 25 8.16 4.08 14.01
CA LEU A 25 7.76 3.29 15.17
C LEU A 25 7.02 4.15 16.20
N ALA A 26 7.48 5.37 16.47
CA ALA A 26 6.80 6.30 17.37
C ALA A 26 5.38 6.65 16.90
N MET A 27 5.16 6.75 15.58
CA MET A 27 3.86 7.02 14.99
C MET A 27 2.96 5.78 14.96
N PHE A 28 3.47 4.63 14.54
CA PHE A 28 2.65 3.45 14.29
C PHE A 28 2.35 2.62 15.56
N LEU A 29 3.30 2.48 16.49
CA LEU A 29 3.10 1.63 17.66
C LEU A 29 1.90 2.03 18.53
N PRO A 30 1.65 3.32 18.83
CA PRO A 30 0.46 3.71 19.58
C PRO A 30 -0.84 3.28 18.87
N LEU A 31 -0.94 3.42 17.57
CA LEU A 31 -2.10 3.04 16.79
C LEU A 31 -2.33 1.52 16.77
N ILE A 32 -1.25 0.74 16.67
CA ILE A 32 -1.30 -0.73 16.72
C ILE A 32 -1.73 -1.21 18.12
N LEU A 33 -1.25 -0.60 19.19
CA LEU A 33 -1.56 -1.00 20.56
C LEU A 33 -2.98 -0.60 20.99
N ILE A 34 -3.49 0.53 20.49
CA ILE A 34 -4.81 1.06 20.86
C ILE A 34 -5.90 0.51 19.93
N GLY A 35 -5.59 0.26 18.66
CA GLY A 35 -6.56 -0.12 17.63
C GLY A 35 -7.50 -1.26 18.02
N PRO A 36 -7.04 -2.43 18.48
CA PRO A 36 -7.92 -3.51 18.91
C PRO A 36 -8.84 -3.14 20.07
N LYS A 37 -8.37 -2.27 20.96
CA LYS A 37 -9.16 -1.80 22.13
C LYS A 37 -10.31 -0.89 21.69
N MET A 38 -10.16 -0.14 20.60
CA MET A 38 -11.23 0.72 20.05
C MET A 38 -12.45 -0.09 19.60
N PHE A 39 -12.24 -1.32 19.13
CA PHE A 39 -13.31 -2.19 18.67
C PHE A 39 -13.77 -3.23 19.70
N TYR A 40 -13.15 -3.24 20.88
CA TYR A 40 -13.39 -4.28 21.91
C TYR A 40 -13.19 -5.70 21.36
N GLU A 41 -12.29 -5.88 20.40
CA GLU A 41 -12.04 -7.15 19.73
C GLU A 41 -10.67 -7.74 20.11
N ASN A 42 -10.54 -9.05 19.88
CA ASN A 42 -9.25 -9.70 20.01
C ASN A 42 -8.27 -9.18 18.95
N PRO A 43 -7.01 -8.81 19.30
CA PRO A 43 -6.01 -8.35 18.35
C PRO A 43 -5.84 -9.25 17.12
N LYS A 44 -5.95 -10.57 17.30
CA LYS A 44 -5.88 -11.53 16.19
C LYS A 44 -6.98 -11.31 15.14
N THR A 45 -8.19 -10.97 15.59
CA THR A 45 -9.35 -10.71 14.73
C THR A 45 -9.21 -9.35 14.07
N THR A 46 -8.93 -8.30 14.85
CA THR A 46 -8.77 -6.93 14.34
C THR A 46 -7.68 -6.86 13.27
N PHE A 47 -6.53 -7.48 13.51
CA PHE A 47 -5.43 -7.48 12.55
C PHE A 47 -5.52 -8.59 11.51
N SER A 48 -6.55 -9.43 11.52
CA SER A 48 -6.66 -10.55 10.58
C SER A 48 -5.39 -11.43 10.54
N ILE A 49 -4.85 -11.80 11.72
CA ILE A 49 -3.62 -12.61 11.84
C ILE A 49 -4.00 -14.10 11.72
N TYR A 50 -4.19 -14.57 10.50
CA TYR A 50 -4.52 -15.96 10.22
C TYR A 50 -3.50 -16.59 9.27
N LYS A 51 -3.32 -17.91 9.42
CA LYS A 51 -2.42 -18.69 8.54
C LYS A 51 -2.84 -18.59 7.08
N ILE A 52 -1.87 -18.53 6.20
CA ILE A 52 -2.05 -18.53 4.74
C ILE A 52 -1.44 -19.79 4.14
N SER A 53 -1.81 -20.12 2.91
CA SER A 53 -1.23 -21.24 2.19
C SER A 53 0.07 -20.80 1.49
N VAL A 54 0.94 -21.78 1.16
CA VAL A 54 2.11 -21.52 0.32
C VAL A 54 1.72 -20.94 -1.04
N GLY A 55 0.56 -21.36 -1.58
CA GLY A 55 0.02 -20.81 -2.80
C GLY A 55 -0.33 -19.32 -2.68
N ASP A 56 -0.86 -18.88 -1.51
CA ASP A 56 -1.13 -17.46 -1.25
C ASP A 56 0.17 -16.64 -1.16
N VAL A 57 1.24 -17.21 -0.58
CA VAL A 57 2.57 -16.57 -0.53
C VAL A 57 3.12 -16.36 -1.94
N ILE A 58 3.12 -17.42 -2.76
CA ILE A 58 3.60 -17.34 -4.15
C ILE A 58 2.77 -16.36 -4.96
N ALA A 59 1.44 -16.39 -4.80
CA ALA A 59 0.55 -15.48 -5.49
C ALA A 59 0.78 -14.01 -5.05
N ALA A 60 1.07 -13.75 -3.77
CA ALA A 60 1.37 -12.42 -3.26
C ALA A 60 2.68 -11.87 -3.85
N ILE A 61 3.72 -12.70 -3.93
CA ILE A 61 5.00 -12.32 -4.56
C ILE A 61 4.79 -12.06 -6.07
N ALA A 62 4.11 -12.96 -6.78
CA ALA A 62 3.84 -12.79 -8.21
C ALA A 62 2.97 -11.55 -8.49
N LEU A 63 2.03 -11.24 -7.61
CA LEU A 63 1.17 -10.06 -7.70
C LEU A 63 1.97 -8.76 -7.66
N THR A 64 3.05 -8.71 -6.88
CA THR A 64 3.96 -7.55 -6.82
C THR A 64 4.49 -7.19 -8.21
N PHE A 65 4.96 -8.19 -8.96
CA PHE A 65 5.47 -7.96 -10.32
C PHE A 65 4.35 -7.63 -11.30
N ALA A 66 3.18 -8.25 -11.13
CA ALA A 66 2.04 -7.99 -11.99
C ALA A 66 1.47 -6.57 -11.81
N ILE A 67 1.47 -6.00 -10.60
CA ILE A 67 0.96 -4.63 -10.37
C ILE A 67 1.98 -3.55 -10.74
N GLY A 68 3.27 -3.90 -10.86
CA GLY A 68 4.36 -2.97 -11.14
C GLY A 68 4.10 -2.03 -12.32
N PRO A 69 3.70 -2.50 -13.51
CA PRO A 69 3.40 -1.62 -14.65
C PRO A 69 2.29 -0.61 -14.34
N ILE A 70 1.25 -1.01 -13.61
CA ILE A 70 0.13 -0.12 -13.25
C ILE A 70 0.60 0.94 -12.25
N THR A 71 1.33 0.56 -11.22
CA THR A 71 1.86 1.53 -10.24
C THR A 71 2.85 2.50 -10.88
N SER A 72 3.71 2.02 -11.79
CA SER A 72 4.63 2.87 -12.55
C SER A 72 3.89 3.85 -13.45
N LEU A 73 2.85 3.39 -14.18
CA LEU A 73 2.02 4.27 -14.99
C LEU A 73 1.36 5.37 -14.16
N LEU A 74 0.74 5.00 -13.03
CA LEU A 74 0.07 5.95 -12.15
C LEU A 74 1.06 6.94 -11.52
N SER A 75 2.24 6.47 -11.13
CA SER A 75 3.32 7.33 -10.62
C SER A 75 3.83 8.31 -11.69
N LEU A 76 3.99 7.87 -12.94
CA LEU A 76 4.39 8.76 -14.03
C LEU A 76 3.33 9.83 -14.32
N ILE A 77 2.04 9.47 -14.31
CA ILE A 77 0.96 10.44 -14.51
C ILE A 77 0.98 11.52 -13.42
N THR A 78 1.14 11.12 -12.16
CA THR A 78 1.20 12.09 -11.04
C THR A 78 2.47 12.92 -11.07
N SER A 79 3.61 12.37 -11.53
CA SER A 79 4.88 13.11 -11.63
C SER A 79 4.87 14.24 -12.68
N ILE A 80 3.88 14.28 -13.58
CA ILE A 80 3.67 15.41 -14.49
C ILE A 80 3.26 16.68 -13.70
N PHE A 81 2.55 16.51 -12.59
CA PHE A 81 1.95 17.60 -11.83
C PHE A 81 2.68 17.88 -10.50
N PHE A 82 3.34 16.87 -9.95
CA PHE A 82 3.94 16.92 -8.61
C PHE A 82 5.39 16.42 -8.61
N PRO A 83 6.30 17.03 -7.83
CA PRO A 83 7.67 16.57 -7.71
C PRO A 83 7.73 15.15 -7.12
N ASN A 84 8.70 14.36 -7.56
CA ASN A 84 8.90 13.00 -7.06
C ASN A 84 9.77 13.00 -5.79
N VAL A 85 9.13 13.08 -4.62
CA VAL A 85 9.80 13.05 -3.30
C VAL A 85 10.41 11.67 -3.03
N VAL A 86 9.77 10.59 -3.49
CA VAL A 86 10.26 9.21 -3.29
C VAL A 86 11.67 9.02 -3.86
N SER A 87 12.00 9.68 -4.97
CA SER A 87 13.34 9.61 -5.55
C SER A 87 14.41 10.19 -4.62
N THR A 88 14.09 11.25 -3.88
CA THR A 88 14.96 11.87 -2.88
C THR A 88 15.18 10.95 -1.67
N ASP A 89 14.11 10.30 -1.20
CA ASP A 89 14.19 9.34 -0.09
C ASP A 89 15.03 8.12 -0.48
N LEU A 90 14.88 7.63 -1.71
CA LEU A 90 15.67 6.51 -2.23
C LEU A 90 17.15 6.90 -2.44
N ALA A 91 17.45 8.15 -2.83
CA ALA A 91 18.81 8.65 -2.90
C ALA A 91 19.46 8.72 -1.51
N THR A 92 18.73 9.18 -0.51
CA THR A 92 19.17 9.16 0.90
C THR A 92 19.41 7.73 1.39
N ALA A 93 18.50 6.82 1.07
CA ALA A 93 18.64 5.41 1.40
C ALA A 93 19.83 4.74 0.72
N TYR A 94 20.24 5.20 -0.46
CA TYR A 94 21.44 4.71 -1.15
C TYR A 94 22.72 5.04 -0.39
N GLN A 95 22.77 6.21 0.24
CA GLN A 95 23.92 6.65 1.04
C GLN A 95 24.00 5.96 2.43
N SER A 96 22.88 5.43 2.92
CA SER A 96 22.79 4.74 4.21
C SER A 96 23.17 3.27 4.10
N PRO A 97 23.59 2.60 5.21
CA PRO A 97 23.77 1.16 5.25
C PRO A 97 22.54 0.40 4.77
N PHE A 98 22.74 -0.57 3.89
CA PHE A 98 21.66 -1.30 3.23
C PHE A 98 20.61 -1.85 4.19
N ILE A 99 21.05 -2.41 5.32
CA ILE A 99 20.14 -3.00 6.32
C ILE A 99 19.18 -1.96 6.93
N TYR A 100 19.65 -0.72 7.15
CA TYR A 100 18.80 0.34 7.67
C TYR A 100 17.75 0.76 6.65
N SER A 101 18.13 0.83 5.37
CA SER A 101 17.20 1.11 4.26
C SER A 101 16.14 0.02 4.13
N VAL A 102 16.52 -1.26 4.22
CA VAL A 102 15.56 -2.38 4.19
C VAL A 102 14.60 -2.33 5.37
N ILE A 103 15.08 -2.05 6.57
CA ILE A 103 14.21 -1.96 7.75
C ILE A 103 13.25 -0.78 7.62
N SER A 104 13.77 0.42 7.27
CA SER A 104 13.00 1.67 7.22
C SER A 104 11.98 1.69 6.07
N ILE A 105 12.38 1.27 4.87
CA ILE A 105 11.56 1.41 3.66
C ILE A 105 10.71 0.17 3.40
N CYS A 106 11.20 -1.03 3.77
CA CYS A 106 10.52 -2.26 3.37
C CYS A 106 9.81 -2.94 4.54
N ILE A 107 10.51 -3.19 5.67
CA ILE A 107 9.96 -4.03 6.75
C ILE A 107 8.93 -3.26 7.58
N ILE A 108 9.30 -2.08 8.10
CA ILE A 108 8.42 -1.33 8.99
C ILE A 108 7.13 -0.91 8.29
N PRO A 109 7.15 -0.31 7.07
CA PRO A 109 5.93 0.02 6.36
C PRO A 109 5.09 -1.22 6.07
N ALA A 110 5.67 -2.30 5.53
CA ALA A 110 4.95 -3.51 5.19
C ALA A 110 4.25 -4.16 6.41
N VAL A 111 4.83 -4.07 7.59
CA VAL A 111 4.23 -4.63 8.81
C VAL A 111 3.27 -3.63 9.45
N CYS A 112 3.73 -2.43 9.76
CA CYS A 112 2.97 -1.48 10.56
C CYS A 112 1.79 -0.88 9.80
N GLU A 113 1.99 -0.50 8.54
CA GLU A 113 0.91 0.06 7.73
C GLU A 113 -0.15 -0.99 7.42
N GLU A 114 0.23 -2.24 7.10
CA GLU A 114 -0.76 -3.29 6.88
C GLU A 114 -1.56 -3.60 8.15
N LEU A 115 -0.94 -3.63 9.33
CA LEU A 115 -1.66 -3.80 10.59
C LEU A 115 -2.64 -2.65 10.85
N ILE A 116 -2.26 -1.42 10.54
CA ILE A 116 -3.13 -0.26 10.75
C ILE A 116 -4.23 -0.22 9.69
N PHE A 117 -3.88 -0.20 8.40
CA PHE A 117 -4.86 0.06 7.34
C PHE A 117 -5.73 -1.16 7.03
N ARG A 118 -5.18 -2.38 6.99
CA ARG A 118 -5.93 -3.62 6.71
C ARG A 118 -6.41 -4.30 7.98
N GLY A 119 -5.76 -4.03 9.11
CA GLY A 119 -6.24 -4.41 10.44
C GLY A 119 -7.25 -3.40 10.98
N VAL A 120 -6.77 -2.34 11.62
CA VAL A 120 -7.61 -1.40 12.39
C VAL A 120 -8.63 -0.67 11.52
N VAL A 121 -8.19 0.02 10.45
CA VAL A 121 -9.07 0.85 9.62
C VAL A 121 -10.09 0.00 8.86
N PHE A 122 -9.65 -1.06 8.20
CA PHE A 122 -10.53 -1.92 7.42
C PHE A 122 -11.53 -2.68 8.30
N SER A 123 -11.16 -3.05 9.53
CA SER A 123 -12.09 -3.61 10.53
C SER A 123 -13.22 -2.64 10.88
N GLY A 124 -12.98 -1.33 10.85
CA GLY A 124 -14.00 -0.30 11.05
C GLY A 124 -15.06 -0.28 9.95
N PHE A 125 -14.77 -0.85 8.78
CA PHE A 125 -15.68 -0.87 7.62
C PHE A 125 -16.52 -2.14 7.49
N LYS A 126 -16.55 -2.99 8.52
CA LYS A 126 -17.29 -4.27 8.52
C LYS A 126 -18.79 -4.15 8.22
N ASN A 127 -19.38 -2.99 8.43
CA ASN A 127 -20.79 -2.72 8.13
C ASN A 127 -21.03 -2.18 6.72
N LEU A 128 -19.98 -1.96 5.93
CA LEU A 128 -20.07 -1.49 4.54
C LEU A 128 -20.02 -2.65 3.57
N SER A 129 -20.57 -2.44 2.37
CA SER A 129 -20.36 -3.39 1.27
C SER A 129 -18.85 -3.47 0.93
N LEU A 130 -18.39 -4.64 0.52
CA LEU A 130 -16.98 -4.90 0.20
C LEU A 130 -16.38 -3.84 -0.74
N LYS A 131 -17.15 -3.47 -1.79
CA LYS A 131 -16.72 -2.46 -2.76
C LYS A 131 -16.46 -1.11 -2.08
N LYS A 132 -17.38 -0.65 -1.24
CA LYS A 132 -17.23 0.62 -0.49
C LYS A 132 -16.08 0.54 0.48
N ALA A 133 -15.97 -0.55 1.25
CA ALA A 133 -14.88 -0.75 2.22
C ALA A 133 -13.50 -0.73 1.55
N CYS A 134 -13.32 -1.40 0.41
CA CYS A 134 -12.06 -1.40 -0.33
C CYS A 134 -11.72 -0.01 -0.90
N ILE A 135 -12.71 0.70 -1.46
CA ILE A 135 -12.50 2.06 -1.99
C ILE A 135 -12.10 3.03 -0.87
N LEU A 136 -12.83 3.02 0.26
CA LEU A 136 -12.51 3.87 1.41
C LEU A 136 -11.15 3.52 2.01
N GLY A 137 -10.82 2.23 2.13
CA GLY A 137 -9.51 1.79 2.57
C GLY A 137 -8.38 2.26 1.66
N GLY A 138 -8.61 2.27 0.34
CA GLY A 138 -7.67 2.83 -0.63
C GLY A 138 -7.52 4.34 -0.51
N ILE A 139 -8.62 5.08 -0.35
CA ILE A 139 -8.61 6.55 -0.17
C ILE A 139 -7.83 6.91 1.09
N ILE A 140 -8.14 6.30 2.24
CA ILE A 140 -7.47 6.60 3.51
C ILE A 140 -5.98 6.23 3.43
N PHE A 141 -5.63 5.11 2.81
CA PHE A 141 -4.24 4.72 2.61
C PHE A 141 -3.47 5.73 1.76
N SER A 142 -4.09 6.22 0.69
CA SER A 142 -3.51 7.25 -0.18
C SER A 142 -3.30 8.58 0.57
N ILE A 143 -4.31 9.05 1.30
CA ILE A 143 -4.25 10.29 2.07
C ILE A 143 -3.15 10.23 3.14
N ALA A 144 -2.98 9.08 3.79
CA ALA A 144 -2.01 8.91 4.87
C ALA A 144 -0.54 9.03 4.41
N HIS A 145 -0.27 8.99 3.12
CA HIS A 145 1.08 9.23 2.59
C HIS A 145 1.45 10.71 2.55
N PHE A 146 0.47 11.63 2.63
CA PHE A 146 0.68 13.09 2.56
C PHE A 146 1.57 13.54 1.39
N ASP A 147 1.55 12.78 0.30
CA ASP A 147 2.32 13.03 -0.91
C ASP A 147 1.41 12.90 -2.14
N PRO A 148 1.10 14.02 -2.82
CA PRO A 148 0.25 14.00 -4.01
C PRO A 148 0.80 13.16 -5.15
N GLN A 149 2.13 13.09 -5.28
CA GLN A 149 2.77 12.30 -6.32
C GLN A 149 2.51 10.80 -6.14
N GLN A 150 2.39 10.34 -4.90
CA GLN A 150 2.10 8.95 -4.57
C GLN A 150 0.60 8.61 -4.63
N SER A 151 -0.30 9.60 -4.69
CA SER A 151 -1.72 9.44 -4.42
C SER A 151 -2.42 8.37 -5.26
N LEU A 152 -2.20 8.34 -6.57
CA LEU A 152 -2.93 7.42 -7.46
C LEU A 152 -2.48 5.97 -7.29
N TYR A 153 -1.17 5.72 -7.22
CA TYR A 153 -0.71 4.34 -7.09
C TYR A 153 -0.95 3.77 -5.69
N THR A 154 -0.83 4.58 -4.64
CA THR A 154 -1.14 4.15 -3.27
C THR A 154 -2.63 3.88 -3.10
N PHE A 155 -3.50 4.68 -3.75
CA PHE A 155 -4.93 4.37 -3.82
C PHE A 155 -5.19 3.01 -4.47
N ALA A 156 -4.61 2.74 -5.64
CA ALA A 156 -4.81 1.49 -6.36
C ALA A 156 -4.31 0.28 -5.56
N VAL A 157 -3.11 0.37 -4.99
CA VAL A 157 -2.54 -0.66 -4.08
C VAL A 157 -3.41 -0.80 -2.83
N GLY A 158 -3.89 0.31 -2.29
CA GLY A 158 -4.76 0.35 -1.12
C GLY A 158 -6.04 -0.46 -1.30
N VAL A 159 -6.74 -0.24 -2.41
CA VAL A 159 -7.95 -1.00 -2.80
C VAL A 159 -7.64 -2.48 -2.97
N LEU A 160 -6.56 -2.80 -3.71
CA LEU A 160 -6.17 -4.17 -3.98
C LEU A 160 -5.85 -4.95 -2.71
N PHE A 161 -5.09 -4.36 -1.79
CA PHE A 161 -4.69 -5.03 -0.55
C PHE A 161 -5.86 -5.23 0.41
N CYS A 162 -6.81 -4.30 0.50
CA CYS A 162 -8.07 -4.52 1.21
C CYS A 162 -8.83 -5.73 0.64
N TYR A 163 -8.91 -5.84 -0.70
CA TYR A 163 -9.56 -6.97 -1.35
C TYR A 163 -8.84 -8.30 -1.10
N ILE A 164 -7.50 -8.32 -1.09
CA ILE A 164 -6.69 -9.50 -0.77
C ILE A 164 -6.93 -9.96 0.66
N VAL A 165 -6.94 -9.04 1.63
CA VAL A 165 -7.23 -9.38 3.04
C VAL A 165 -8.63 -9.95 3.18
N TYR A 166 -9.63 -9.37 2.52
CA TYR A 166 -10.98 -9.95 2.47
C TYR A 166 -10.96 -11.39 1.93
N ARG A 167 -10.25 -11.63 0.82
CA ARG A 167 -10.16 -12.93 0.16
C ARG A 167 -9.47 -14.00 1.00
N THR A 168 -8.36 -13.64 1.62
CA THR A 168 -7.50 -14.56 2.38
C THR A 168 -7.86 -14.60 3.87
N LYS A 169 -8.64 -13.62 4.36
CA LYS A 169 -8.86 -13.30 5.78
C LYS A 169 -7.55 -13.15 6.56
N SER A 170 -6.50 -12.75 5.88
CA SER A 170 -5.18 -12.61 6.48
C SER A 170 -4.48 -11.37 5.96
N VAL A 171 -3.83 -10.67 6.87
CA VAL A 171 -3.00 -9.50 6.56
C VAL A 171 -1.67 -9.89 5.89
N PHE A 172 -1.20 -11.12 6.09
CA PHE A 172 0.12 -11.56 5.62
C PHE A 172 0.35 -11.44 4.11
N PRO A 173 -0.60 -11.77 3.21
CA PRO A 173 -0.36 -11.59 1.78
C PRO A 173 -0.18 -10.11 1.40
N GLY A 174 -0.90 -9.18 2.06
CA GLY A 174 -0.68 -7.75 1.94
C GLY A 174 0.73 -7.35 2.38
N MET A 175 1.17 -7.80 3.57
CA MET A 175 2.53 -7.55 4.07
C MET A 175 3.61 -8.06 3.11
N ILE A 176 3.45 -9.27 2.56
CA ILE A 176 4.40 -9.86 1.61
C ILE A 176 4.46 -9.03 0.33
N SER A 177 3.30 -8.71 -0.27
CA SER A 177 3.27 -7.91 -1.48
C SER A 177 3.80 -6.50 -1.25
N HIS A 178 3.48 -5.87 -0.12
CA HIS A 178 3.98 -4.54 0.25
C HIS A 178 5.51 -4.54 0.43
N PHE A 179 6.02 -5.49 1.20
CA PHE A 179 7.47 -5.66 1.35
C PHE A 179 8.15 -5.84 -0.01
N CYS A 180 7.64 -6.73 -0.86
CA CYS A 180 8.22 -7.00 -2.18
C CYS A 180 8.15 -5.77 -3.11
N LEU A 181 7.08 -4.97 -3.06
CA LEU A 181 6.97 -3.71 -3.82
C LEU A 181 8.07 -2.73 -3.40
N ASN A 182 8.16 -2.43 -2.12
CA ASN A 182 9.14 -1.48 -1.60
C ASN A 182 10.58 -2.00 -1.78
N PHE A 183 10.80 -3.30 -1.57
CA PHE A 183 12.11 -3.91 -1.77
C PHE A 183 12.54 -3.88 -3.24
N SER A 184 11.63 -4.13 -4.19
CA SER A 184 11.94 -4.04 -5.61
C SER A 184 12.30 -2.62 -6.02
N GLN A 185 11.59 -1.59 -5.52
CA GLN A 185 11.92 -0.18 -5.74
C GLN A 185 13.28 0.20 -5.15
N LEU A 186 13.56 -0.21 -3.91
CA LEU A 186 14.84 0.01 -3.25
C LEU A 186 16.00 -0.65 -4.04
N MET A 187 15.82 -1.89 -4.48
CA MET A 187 16.84 -2.59 -5.26
C MET A 187 17.07 -1.95 -6.61
N PHE A 188 16.00 -1.63 -7.32
CA PHE A 188 16.09 -0.99 -8.63
C PHE A 188 16.78 0.37 -8.54
N SER A 189 16.44 1.19 -7.54
CA SER A 189 17.08 2.49 -7.33
C SER A 189 18.57 2.34 -6.99
N ARG A 190 18.94 1.40 -6.10
CA ARG A 190 20.36 1.15 -5.75
C ARG A 190 21.19 0.70 -6.94
N ILE A 191 20.64 -0.18 -7.80
CA ILE A 191 21.29 -0.60 -9.03
C ILE A 191 21.47 0.62 -9.96
N SER A 192 20.41 1.40 -10.14
CA SER A 192 20.43 2.60 -10.98
C SER A 192 21.47 3.62 -10.52
N PHE A 193 21.48 3.96 -9.23
CA PHE A 193 22.50 4.87 -8.67
C PHE A 193 23.91 4.32 -8.80
N SER A 194 24.15 3.02 -8.60
CA SER A 194 25.47 2.44 -8.73
C SER A 194 25.97 2.47 -10.18
N LEU A 195 25.09 2.25 -11.17
CA LEU A 195 25.44 2.34 -12.59
C LEU A 195 25.75 3.79 -12.99
N THR A 196 24.93 4.75 -12.57
CA THR A 196 25.15 6.18 -12.84
C THR A 196 26.43 6.69 -12.20
N ALA A 197 26.76 6.25 -10.99
CA ALA A 197 28.01 6.60 -10.32
C ALA A 197 29.25 6.00 -10.99
N ALA A 198 29.11 4.83 -11.63
CA ALA A 198 30.21 4.19 -12.36
C ALA A 198 30.46 4.82 -13.74
N ASP A 199 29.42 5.40 -14.35
CA ASP A 199 29.47 5.98 -15.69
C ASP A 199 29.49 7.51 -15.64
N THR A 200 30.58 8.07 -15.10
CA THR A 200 30.80 9.54 -15.03
C THR A 200 30.88 10.23 -16.39
N ALA A 201 30.92 9.47 -17.49
CA ALA A 201 30.96 9.97 -18.88
C ALA A 201 29.54 9.99 -19.52
N ALA A 202 28.58 9.28 -18.97
CA ALA A 202 27.20 9.36 -19.45
C ALA A 202 26.56 10.64 -18.88
N GLY A 203 26.27 11.60 -19.75
CA GLY A 203 25.56 12.82 -19.38
C GLY A 203 24.24 12.49 -18.64
N GLU A 204 23.83 13.39 -17.77
CA GLU A 204 22.57 13.29 -17.03
C GLU A 204 21.41 13.04 -18.01
N ILE A 205 20.63 11.96 -17.79
CA ILE A 205 19.46 11.68 -18.63
C ILE A 205 18.40 12.75 -18.34
N VAL A 206 18.31 13.73 -19.23
CA VAL A 206 17.28 14.76 -19.13
C VAL A 206 15.94 14.15 -19.58
N MET A 207 14.95 14.17 -18.68
CA MET A 207 13.61 13.71 -18.99
C MET A 207 12.93 14.70 -19.94
N THR A 208 12.92 14.38 -21.24
CA THR A 208 12.22 15.15 -22.26
C THR A 208 10.74 14.75 -22.33
N ASP A 209 9.88 15.64 -22.85
CA ASP A 209 8.46 15.33 -23.06
C ASP A 209 8.25 14.09 -23.93
N ALA A 210 9.10 13.91 -24.96
CA ALA A 210 9.06 12.73 -25.82
C ALA A 210 9.41 11.45 -25.07
N LEU A 211 10.41 11.48 -24.21
CA LEU A 211 10.81 10.35 -23.39
C LEU A 211 9.73 10.01 -22.35
N MET A 212 9.15 11.04 -21.72
CA MET A 212 8.01 10.86 -20.80
C MET A 212 6.83 10.20 -21.51
N ALA A 213 6.45 10.70 -22.70
CA ALA A 213 5.37 10.11 -23.49
C ALA A 213 5.65 8.65 -23.86
N GLN A 214 6.90 8.33 -24.21
CA GLN A 214 7.32 6.95 -24.50
C GLN A 214 7.12 6.04 -23.28
N TYR A 215 7.55 6.44 -22.08
CA TYR A 215 7.37 5.65 -20.87
C TYR A 215 5.88 5.48 -20.51
N VAL A 216 5.07 6.53 -20.63
CA VAL A 216 3.62 6.45 -20.42
C VAL A 216 2.99 5.42 -21.35
N LEU A 217 3.29 5.47 -22.65
CA LEU A 217 2.78 4.51 -23.63
C LEU A 217 3.25 3.08 -23.33
N GLN A 218 4.52 2.90 -22.96
CA GLN A 218 5.09 1.61 -22.59
C GLN A 218 4.39 1.00 -21.38
N TYR A 219 4.23 1.77 -20.29
CA TYR A 219 3.57 1.27 -19.08
C TYR A 219 2.07 1.11 -19.27
N LEU A 220 1.42 1.93 -20.09
CA LEU A 220 0.03 1.74 -20.49
C LEU A 220 -0.15 0.39 -21.22
N PHE A 221 0.71 0.09 -22.19
CA PHE A 221 0.69 -1.18 -22.90
C PHE A 221 0.90 -2.36 -21.94
N LEU A 222 1.92 -2.31 -21.09
CA LEU A 222 2.19 -3.36 -20.11
C LEU A 222 1.04 -3.52 -19.10
N SER A 223 0.37 -2.44 -18.71
CA SER A 223 -0.76 -2.47 -17.78
C SER A 223 -1.96 -3.25 -18.33
N VAL A 224 -2.18 -3.20 -19.66
CA VAL A 224 -3.25 -3.99 -20.30
C VAL A 224 -3.05 -5.49 -20.06
N PHE A 225 -1.81 -5.98 -20.15
CA PHE A 225 -1.50 -7.39 -19.87
C PHE A 225 -1.44 -7.69 -18.36
N SER A 226 -1.11 -6.72 -17.54
CA SER A 226 -1.07 -6.88 -16.07
C SER A 226 -2.44 -7.14 -15.47
N ILE A 227 -3.50 -6.48 -15.97
CA ILE A 227 -4.85 -6.60 -15.41
C ILE A 227 -5.34 -8.04 -15.36
N PRO A 228 -5.37 -8.82 -16.46
CA PRO A 228 -5.83 -10.21 -16.40
C PRO A 228 -4.96 -11.09 -15.51
N ILE A 229 -3.65 -10.84 -15.43
CA ILE A 229 -2.74 -11.57 -14.54
C ILE A 229 -3.09 -11.29 -13.08
N ILE A 230 -3.29 -10.02 -12.72
CA ILE A 230 -3.72 -9.61 -11.36
C ILE A 230 -5.04 -10.28 -11.00
N LEU A 231 -6.05 -10.20 -11.86
CA LEU A 231 -7.35 -10.81 -11.65
C LEU A 231 -7.24 -12.33 -11.46
N TYR A 232 -6.38 -12.98 -12.24
CA TYR A 232 -6.11 -14.41 -12.10
C TYR A 232 -5.44 -14.73 -10.76
N LEU A 233 -4.34 -14.06 -10.40
CA LEU A 233 -3.62 -14.27 -9.15
C LEU A 233 -4.53 -14.05 -7.93
N VAL A 234 -5.27 -12.96 -7.90
CA VAL A 234 -6.23 -12.65 -6.84
C VAL A 234 -7.34 -13.72 -6.78
N SER A 235 -7.76 -14.28 -7.93
CA SER A 235 -8.74 -15.37 -7.95
C SER A 235 -8.21 -16.68 -7.35
N LEU A 236 -6.89 -16.89 -7.37
CA LEU A 236 -6.24 -18.05 -6.74
C LEU A 236 -6.19 -17.93 -5.21
N MET A 237 -6.03 -16.70 -4.71
CA MET A 237 -5.90 -16.43 -3.28
C MET A 237 -7.16 -16.79 -2.50
N GLY A 238 -6.98 -17.32 -1.29
CA GLY A 238 -8.07 -17.68 -0.39
C GLY A 238 -8.86 -18.94 -0.78
N ARG A 239 -8.56 -19.61 -1.88
CA ARG A 239 -9.27 -20.84 -2.32
C ARG A 239 -9.22 -21.95 -1.28
N LYS A 240 -8.09 -22.13 -0.63
CA LYS A 240 -7.88 -23.19 0.38
C LYS A 240 -8.85 -23.04 1.57
N TYR A 241 -9.35 -21.84 1.84
CA TYR A 241 -10.21 -21.53 2.98
C TYR A 241 -11.68 -21.36 2.60
N GLY A 242 -12.08 -21.88 1.43
CA GLY A 242 -13.47 -21.84 0.95
C GLY A 242 -13.98 -20.45 0.54
N ARG A 243 -13.07 -19.48 0.43
CA ARG A 243 -13.40 -18.09 0.13
C ARG A 243 -13.04 -17.74 -1.29
N GLY A 244 -14.07 -17.54 -2.05
CA GLY A 244 -13.94 -16.94 -3.35
C GLY A 244 -14.28 -17.87 -4.48
N LYS A 245 -15.48 -17.69 -4.96
CA LYS A 245 -15.80 -18.02 -6.35
C LYS A 245 -14.87 -17.15 -7.21
N PRO A 246 -14.19 -17.71 -8.23
CA PRO A 246 -13.29 -16.93 -9.06
C PRO A 246 -14.04 -15.78 -9.71
N LEU A 247 -13.46 -14.59 -9.76
CA LEU A 247 -14.06 -13.40 -10.40
C LEU A 247 -14.50 -13.70 -11.84
N PHE A 248 -13.76 -14.56 -12.54
CA PHE A 248 -14.06 -15.04 -13.88
C PHE A 248 -15.21 -16.07 -13.97
N ALA A 249 -15.58 -16.73 -12.86
CA ALA A 249 -16.75 -17.63 -12.91
C ALA A 249 -18.04 -16.86 -13.17
N LYS A 250 -18.12 -15.60 -12.70
CA LYS A 250 -19.27 -14.71 -13.00
C LYS A 250 -19.31 -14.29 -14.48
N LEU A 251 -18.16 -14.29 -15.16
CA LEU A 251 -18.04 -13.91 -16.57
C LEU A 251 -18.25 -15.09 -17.53
N LEU A 252 -17.92 -16.31 -17.08
CA LEU A 252 -17.87 -17.52 -17.90
C LEU A 252 -19.00 -18.53 -17.61
N MET A 253 -19.80 -18.36 -16.55
CA MET A 253 -20.90 -19.27 -16.22
C MET A 253 -22.27 -18.65 -16.51
N PRO A 254 -23.22 -19.44 -17.06
CA PRO A 254 -24.56 -18.94 -17.32
C PRO A 254 -25.32 -18.59 -16.04
N LYS A 255 -26.17 -17.58 -16.13
CA LYS A 255 -26.86 -16.82 -15.06
C LYS A 255 -27.72 -17.62 -14.05
N LYS A 256 -27.74 -18.95 -14.03
CA LYS A 256 -28.80 -19.71 -13.35
C LYS A 256 -28.52 -20.20 -11.91
N GLU A 257 -27.33 -19.98 -11.33
CA GLU A 257 -27.03 -20.54 -9.99
C GLU A 257 -26.20 -19.61 -9.06
N PHE A 258 -26.41 -18.32 -9.11
CA PHE A 258 -25.82 -17.44 -8.11
C PHE A 258 -26.88 -16.98 -7.12
N VAL A 259 -27.09 -17.75 -6.05
CA VAL A 259 -27.56 -17.22 -4.79
C VAL A 259 -26.40 -16.37 -4.26
N ILE A 260 -26.59 -15.07 -4.22
CA ILE A 260 -25.68 -14.14 -3.56
C ILE A 260 -25.88 -14.40 -2.06
N GLU A 261 -25.08 -15.29 -1.49
CA GLU A 261 -24.90 -15.30 -0.04
C GLU A 261 -24.26 -13.96 0.34
N ASP A 262 -24.91 -13.30 1.26
CA ASP A 262 -24.67 -11.99 1.84
C ASP A 262 -23.19 -11.56 1.82
N GLU A 263 -22.87 -10.52 1.04
CA GLU A 263 -21.53 -9.96 0.86
C GLU A 263 -21.13 -9.07 2.06
N SER A 264 -21.47 -9.44 3.28
CA SER A 264 -20.88 -8.75 4.45
C SER A 264 -19.37 -9.04 4.48
N VAL A 265 -18.57 -8.00 4.63
CA VAL A 265 -17.08 -8.09 4.63
C VAL A 265 -16.60 -9.05 5.73
N PHE A 266 -17.42 -9.26 6.76
CA PHE A 266 -17.17 -10.13 7.89
C PHE A 266 -18.47 -10.88 8.22
N ASP A 267 -18.43 -12.21 8.35
CA ASP A 267 -19.53 -13.03 8.86
C ASP A 267 -19.85 -12.65 10.31
N TYR A 268 -20.67 -11.64 10.52
CA TYR A 268 -21.23 -11.28 11.80
C TYR A 268 -22.72 -10.99 11.67
N ALA A 269 -23.46 -11.37 12.70
CA ALA A 269 -24.91 -11.31 12.97
C ALA A 269 -25.81 -10.38 12.12
N PRO A 270 -27.13 -10.64 12.05
CA PRO A 270 -28.07 -9.95 11.16
C PRO A 270 -28.03 -8.44 11.38
N GLN A 271 -27.68 -7.72 10.33
CA GLN A 271 -27.53 -6.28 10.34
C GLN A 271 -28.88 -5.58 10.31
N GLN A 272 -29.07 -4.61 11.21
CA GLN A 272 -30.02 -3.54 10.97
C GLN A 272 -29.64 -2.82 9.67
N GLN A 273 -30.57 -2.71 8.74
CA GLN A 273 -30.41 -1.92 7.52
C GLN A 273 -30.22 -0.44 7.90
N TYR A 274 -28.97 0.00 8.02
CA TYR A 274 -28.66 1.42 7.96
C TYR A 274 -28.59 1.83 6.50
N GLU A 275 -29.29 2.91 6.13
CA GLU A 275 -29.11 3.55 4.81
C GLU A 275 -27.63 3.98 4.70
N GLU A 276 -26.88 3.29 3.86
CA GLU A 276 -25.48 3.57 3.61
C GLU A 276 -25.36 4.84 2.73
N LYS A 277 -25.05 5.98 3.34
CA LYS A 277 -24.56 7.13 2.58
C LYS A 277 -23.09 6.87 2.24
N PHE A 278 -22.76 6.78 0.95
CA PHE A 278 -21.39 6.55 0.47
C PHE A 278 -20.45 7.70 0.88
N PHE A 279 -20.98 8.94 0.88
CA PHE A 279 -20.27 10.12 1.34
C PHE A 279 -20.93 10.61 2.63
N ASP A 280 -20.28 10.33 3.75
CA ASP A 280 -20.58 10.99 5.00
C ASP A 280 -19.84 12.34 5.04
N TRP A 281 -20.40 13.33 5.77
CA TRP A 281 -19.80 14.66 5.88
C TRP A 281 -18.35 14.61 6.42
N GLN A 282 -18.02 13.62 7.27
CA GLN A 282 -16.68 13.40 7.77
C GLN A 282 -15.70 13.05 6.64
N LEU A 283 -16.08 12.16 5.72
CA LEU A 283 -15.24 11.79 4.58
C LEU A 283 -15.07 13.00 3.63
N ILE A 284 -16.14 13.75 3.40
CA ILE A 284 -16.08 14.97 2.59
C ILE A 284 -15.12 15.97 3.21
N LEU A 285 -15.19 16.16 4.53
CA LEU A 285 -14.29 17.07 5.25
C LEU A 285 -12.83 16.61 5.14
N ILE A 286 -12.55 15.32 5.31
CA ILE A 286 -11.19 14.75 5.15
C ILE A 286 -10.67 15.01 3.73
N LEU A 287 -11.48 14.77 2.71
CA LEU A 287 -11.09 15.03 1.32
C LEU A 287 -10.85 16.51 1.05
N ILE A 288 -11.69 17.41 1.60
CA ILE A 288 -11.49 18.87 1.49
C ILE A 288 -10.18 19.27 2.16
N LEU A 289 -9.94 18.82 3.39
CA LEU A 289 -8.70 19.13 4.13
C LEU A 289 -7.47 18.61 3.38
N TYR A 290 -7.55 17.42 2.78
CA TYR A 290 -6.47 16.87 1.97
C TYR A 290 -6.21 17.68 0.70
N ILE A 291 -7.27 18.10 -0.01
CA ILE A 291 -7.16 18.97 -1.19
C ILE A 291 -6.55 20.33 -0.80
N LEU A 292 -7.01 20.92 0.30
CA LEU A 292 -6.45 22.18 0.80
C LEU A 292 -4.96 22.01 1.17
N PHE A 293 -4.59 20.91 1.80
CA PHE A 293 -3.19 20.59 2.09
C PHE A 293 -2.34 20.51 0.82
N ILE A 294 -2.84 19.83 -0.23
CA ILE A 294 -2.16 19.76 -1.54
C ILE A 294 -2.00 21.14 -2.18
N LEU A 295 -3.02 22.01 -2.06
CA LEU A 295 -2.98 23.36 -2.65
C LEU A 295 -2.06 24.33 -1.90
N LEU A 296 -1.68 24.01 -0.66
CA LEU A 296 -0.76 24.79 0.18
C LEU A 296 0.69 24.31 0.11
N LEU A 297 0.96 23.13 -0.46
CA LEU A 297 2.29 22.60 -0.80
C LEU A 297 2.78 23.14 -2.14
#